data_8109970ed9c10360c66b0d59d203d1a7
#
_entry.id   8109970ed9c10360c66b0d59d203d1a7
#
_cell.length_a   1.000
_cell.length_b   1.000
_cell.length_c   1.000
_cell.angle_alpha   90.00
_cell.angle_beta   90.00
_cell.angle_gamma   90.00
#
_symmetry.space_group_name_H-M   'P 1'
#
loop_
_entity.id
_entity.type
_entity.pdbx_description
1 polymer ?
#
loop_
_entity_poly.entity_id
_entity_poly.type
_entity_poly.pdbx_seq_one_letter_code
_entity_poly.pdbx_strand_id
1 'polypeptide(L)'
;MPQDANVFGTLFGGQMVSWMDISASKAVHRFLKNSKADAALTRAIDAIEFKETVHVGDWVNFEANIISTGKSSIVIKIDAYKESKEIDKTLACTARFTFVSVKKDQFGAYKKINHNQTI
;
A
#
# COMPACT_ATOMS: atom_id res chain seq x y z
N MET A 1 -10.96 22.30 -8.27
CA MET A 1 -9.93 22.05 -7.25
C MET A 1 -9.23 20.76 -7.56
N PRO A 2 -7.94 20.73 -7.49
CA PRO A 2 -7.28 19.46 -7.60
C PRO A 2 -7.82 18.53 -6.51
N GLN A 3 -8.28 17.38 -6.91
CA GLN A 3 -8.82 16.41 -5.95
C GLN A 3 -7.76 15.93 -4.96
N ASP A 4 -6.51 16.01 -5.38
CA ASP A 4 -5.39 15.41 -4.68
C ASP A 4 -4.66 16.36 -3.75
N ALA A 5 -5.11 17.62 -3.66
CA ALA A 5 -4.48 18.61 -2.80
C ALA A 5 -5.56 19.48 -2.16
N ASN A 6 -5.27 19.94 -0.97
CA ASN A 6 -6.16 20.84 -0.27
C ASN A 6 -5.96 22.28 -0.79
N VAL A 7 -6.72 23.22 -0.20
CA VAL A 7 -6.69 24.64 -0.63
C VAL A 7 -5.33 25.30 -0.43
N PHE A 8 -4.45 24.71 0.34
CA PHE A 8 -3.10 25.22 0.60
C PHE A 8 -2.04 24.55 -0.29
N GLY A 9 -2.46 23.73 -1.25
CA GLY A 9 -1.53 23.05 -2.14
C GLY A 9 -0.86 21.81 -1.54
N THR A 10 -1.37 21.31 -0.43
CA THR A 10 -0.86 20.07 0.17
C THR A 10 -1.64 18.87 -0.35
N LEU A 11 -1.00 17.71 -0.33
CA LEU A 11 -1.63 16.47 -0.76
C LEU A 11 -2.62 16.00 0.30
N PHE A 12 -3.83 15.62 -0.12
CA PHE A 12 -4.81 15.03 0.77
C PHE A 12 -4.37 13.65 1.26
N GLY A 13 -4.68 13.38 2.54
CA GLY A 13 -4.38 12.09 3.13
C GLY A 13 -5.01 10.93 2.38
N GLY A 14 -6.25 11.10 1.90
CA GLY A 14 -6.92 10.06 1.12
C GLY A 14 -6.19 9.71 -0.16
N GLN A 15 -5.66 10.68 -0.86
CA GLN A 15 -4.88 10.44 -2.07
C GLN A 15 -3.57 9.73 -1.74
N MET A 16 -2.91 10.12 -0.67
CA MET A 16 -1.69 9.48 -0.20
C MET A 16 -1.95 8.00 0.09
N VAL A 17 -3.01 7.70 0.85
CA VAL A 17 -3.37 6.33 1.19
C VAL A 17 -3.70 5.52 -0.06
N SER A 18 -4.38 6.12 -1.03
CA SER A 18 -4.69 5.47 -2.30
C SER A 18 -3.41 5.07 -3.06
N TRP A 19 -2.44 5.95 -3.12
CA TRP A 19 -1.15 5.64 -3.76
C TRP A 19 -0.38 4.57 -2.99
N MET A 20 -0.44 4.61 -1.67
CA MET A 20 0.19 3.59 -0.84
C MET A 20 -0.44 2.22 -1.08
N ASP A 21 -1.77 2.17 -1.23
CA ASP A 21 -2.48 0.92 -1.54
C ASP A 21 -2.02 0.33 -2.87
N ILE A 22 -1.84 1.17 -3.88
CA ILE A 22 -1.34 0.73 -5.18
C ILE A 22 0.08 0.14 -5.04
N SER A 23 0.94 0.82 -4.30
CA SER A 23 2.31 0.33 -4.06
C SER A 23 2.33 -0.98 -3.31
N ALA A 24 1.47 -1.09 -2.28
CA ALA A 24 1.33 -2.32 -1.51
C ALA A 24 0.84 -3.46 -2.38
N SER A 25 -0.15 -3.19 -3.24
CA SER A 25 -0.71 -4.19 -4.16
C SER A 25 0.35 -4.76 -5.08
N LYS A 26 1.24 -3.92 -5.58
CA LYS A 26 2.33 -4.38 -6.46
C LYS A 26 3.29 -5.31 -5.71
N ALA A 27 3.63 -4.97 -4.47
CA ALA A 27 4.52 -5.79 -3.66
C ALA A 27 3.88 -7.13 -3.30
N VAL A 28 2.60 -7.11 -2.96
CA VAL A 28 1.85 -8.33 -2.65
C VAL A 28 1.72 -9.20 -3.88
N HIS A 29 1.47 -8.61 -5.04
CA HIS A 29 1.38 -9.34 -6.30
C HIS A 29 2.68 -10.11 -6.60
N ARG A 30 3.82 -9.46 -6.39
CA ARG A 30 5.13 -10.11 -6.55
C ARG A 30 5.31 -11.26 -5.57
N PHE A 31 4.90 -11.05 -4.32
CA PHE A 31 4.99 -12.07 -3.28
C PHE A 31 4.17 -13.31 -3.63
N LEU A 32 3.02 -13.12 -4.27
CA LEU A 32 2.10 -14.21 -4.61
C LEU A 32 2.36 -14.82 -5.99
N LYS A 33 3.39 -14.39 -6.68
CA LYS A 33 3.64 -14.78 -8.08
C LYS A 33 3.64 -16.29 -8.33
N ASN A 34 4.18 -17.07 -7.41
CA ASN A 34 4.26 -18.52 -7.53
C ASN A 34 3.22 -19.25 -6.68
N SER A 35 2.24 -18.55 -6.17
CA SER A 35 1.18 -19.14 -5.36
C SER A 35 -0.02 -19.52 -6.23
N LYS A 36 -0.99 -20.19 -5.63
CA LYS A 36 -2.25 -20.53 -6.29
C LYS A 36 -3.27 -19.39 -6.25
N ALA A 37 -2.94 -18.29 -5.60
CA ALA A 37 -3.86 -17.16 -5.49
C ALA A 37 -3.99 -16.44 -6.83
N ASP A 38 -5.20 -16.04 -7.17
CA ASP A 38 -5.46 -15.24 -8.36
C ASP A 38 -5.23 -13.77 -8.10
N ALA A 39 -5.45 -13.33 -6.86
CA ALA A 39 -5.33 -11.93 -6.50
C ALA A 39 -5.18 -11.81 -4.98
N ALA A 40 -5.00 -10.57 -4.53
CA ALA A 40 -5.08 -10.24 -3.12
C ALA A 40 -5.96 -9.00 -2.98
N LEU A 41 -6.79 -9.00 -1.94
CA LEU A 41 -7.70 -7.90 -1.68
C LEU A 41 -7.26 -7.20 -0.39
N THR A 42 -7.33 -5.88 -0.39
CA THR A 42 -7.05 -5.08 0.79
C THR A 42 -8.17 -5.34 1.80
N ARG A 43 -7.81 -5.84 2.97
CA ARG A 43 -8.76 -6.13 4.03
C ARG A 43 -8.82 -5.02 5.06
N ALA A 44 -7.68 -4.44 5.38
CA ALA A 44 -7.59 -3.42 6.41
C ALA A 44 -6.39 -2.53 6.18
N ILE A 45 -6.53 -1.30 6.58
CA ILE A 45 -5.45 -0.31 6.58
C ILE A 45 -5.44 0.28 7.98
N ASP A 46 -4.32 0.19 8.67
CA ASP A 46 -4.21 0.74 10.01
C ASP A 46 -2.84 1.36 10.25
N ALA A 47 -2.65 1.88 11.46
CA ALA A 47 -1.39 2.51 11.86
C ALA A 47 -0.94 3.60 10.89
N ILE A 48 -1.90 4.35 10.32
CA ILE A 48 -1.59 5.45 9.40
C ILE A 48 -1.08 6.63 10.21
N GLU A 49 0.11 7.10 9.88
CA GLU A 49 0.67 8.30 10.48
C GLU A 49 1.18 9.24 9.41
N PHE A 50 0.67 10.47 9.44
CA PHE A 50 1.16 11.55 8.57
C PHE A 50 2.19 12.34 9.35
N LYS A 51 3.45 12.21 8.98
CA LYS A 51 4.55 12.82 9.72
C LYS A 51 4.98 14.16 9.18
N GLU A 52 4.86 14.34 7.86
CA GLU A 52 5.26 15.57 7.18
C GLU A 52 4.26 15.93 6.11
N THR A 53 4.06 17.20 5.89
CA THR A 53 3.19 17.68 4.83
C THR A 53 3.85 17.49 3.48
N VAL A 54 3.09 16.94 2.52
CA VAL A 54 3.53 16.80 1.13
C VAL A 54 2.88 17.89 0.31
N HIS A 55 3.68 18.66 -0.40
CA HIS A 55 3.21 19.77 -1.24
C HIS A 55 3.18 19.38 -2.69
N VAL A 56 2.35 20.06 -3.46
CA VAL A 56 2.37 19.92 -4.92
C VAL A 56 3.76 20.29 -5.42
N GLY A 57 4.34 19.42 -6.23
CA GLY A 57 5.70 19.60 -6.72
C GLY A 57 6.74 18.76 -6.00
N ASP A 58 6.40 18.19 -4.85
CA ASP A 58 7.29 17.26 -4.16
C ASP A 58 7.29 15.91 -4.88
N TRP A 59 8.44 15.26 -4.86
CA TRP A 59 8.54 13.87 -5.31
C TRP A 59 8.18 12.96 -4.15
N VAL A 60 7.40 11.93 -4.42
CA VAL A 60 7.03 10.95 -3.39
C VAL A 60 7.46 9.56 -3.86
N ASN A 61 8.26 8.91 -3.03
CA ASN A 61 8.72 7.55 -3.27
C ASN A 61 8.14 6.63 -2.21
N PHE A 62 7.70 5.45 -2.62
CA PHE A 62 7.08 4.48 -1.74
C PHE A 62 7.98 3.26 -1.56
N GLU A 63 8.15 2.84 -0.32
CA GLU A 63 8.86 1.62 0.01
C GLU A 63 7.89 0.67 0.70
N ALA A 64 7.79 -0.53 0.17
CA ALA A 64 6.87 -1.55 0.65
C ALA A 64 7.65 -2.73 1.21
N ASN A 65 7.35 -3.13 2.44
CA ASN A 65 8.00 -4.25 3.10
C ASN A 65 6.97 -5.18 3.72
N ILE A 66 7.01 -6.45 3.36
CA ILE A 66 6.14 -7.45 3.97
C ILE A 66 6.70 -7.76 5.35
N ILE A 67 5.88 -7.56 6.38
CA ILE A 67 6.33 -7.69 7.76
C ILE A 67 5.78 -8.93 8.45
N SER A 68 4.68 -9.50 7.98
CA SER A 68 4.20 -10.77 8.50
C SER A 68 3.23 -11.42 7.53
N THR A 69 3.04 -12.73 7.69
CA THR A 69 2.10 -13.49 6.88
C THR A 69 1.34 -14.49 7.74
N GLY A 70 0.06 -14.68 7.43
CA GLY A 70 -0.73 -15.79 7.94
C GLY A 70 -0.98 -16.79 6.82
N LYS A 71 -1.98 -17.63 6.97
CA LYS A 71 -2.31 -18.64 5.95
C LYS A 71 -2.79 -17.99 4.66
N SER A 72 -3.66 -17.01 4.77
CA SER A 72 -4.17 -16.25 3.62
C SER A 72 -3.89 -14.77 3.75
N SER A 73 -3.34 -14.31 4.87
CA SER A 73 -3.09 -12.89 5.10
C SER A 73 -1.65 -12.51 4.81
N ILE A 74 -1.47 -11.26 4.43
CA ILE A 74 -0.16 -10.67 4.18
C ILE A 74 -0.22 -9.26 4.74
N VAL A 75 0.68 -8.96 5.69
CA VAL A 75 0.76 -7.64 6.28
C VAL A 75 1.98 -6.94 5.72
N ILE A 76 1.76 -5.77 5.16
CA ILE A 76 2.81 -5.01 4.51
C ILE A 76 2.88 -3.60 5.08
N LYS A 77 4.09 -3.14 5.35
CA LYS A 77 4.32 -1.77 5.80
C LYS A 77 4.73 -0.94 4.60
N ILE A 78 4.06 0.19 4.42
CA ILE A 78 4.37 1.14 3.36
C ILE A 78 4.88 2.41 3.98
N ASP A 79 6.04 2.85 3.51
CA ASP A 79 6.62 4.13 3.89
C ASP A 79 6.64 5.03 2.67
N ALA A 80 6.11 6.24 2.81
CA ALA A 80 6.13 7.24 1.76
C ALA A 80 7.15 8.31 2.13
N TYR A 81 8.12 8.51 1.26
CA TYR A 81 9.16 9.51 1.44
C TYR A 81 8.98 10.63 0.44
N LYS A 82 9.10 11.85 0.92
CA LYS A 82 9.08 13.02 0.05
C LYS A 82 10.47 13.57 -0.13
N GLU A 83 10.72 14.16 -1.28
CA GLU A 83 11.94 14.92 -1.52
C GLU A 83 11.65 16.04 -2.52
N SER A 84 12.41 17.11 -2.42
CA SER A 84 12.32 18.24 -3.30
C SER A 84 13.74 18.68 -3.65
N LYS A 85 13.87 19.73 -4.46
CA LYS A 85 15.19 20.29 -4.80
C LYS A 85 15.98 20.72 -3.57
N GLU A 86 15.26 21.14 -2.53
CA GLU A 86 15.87 21.76 -1.34
C GLU A 86 15.87 20.85 -0.13
N ILE A 87 15.06 19.79 -0.17
CA ILE A 87 14.85 18.90 0.97
C ILE A 87 15.19 17.48 0.57
N ASP A 88 16.06 16.85 1.32
CA ASP A 88 16.42 15.45 1.12
C ASP A 88 15.26 14.54 1.48
N LYS A 89 15.39 13.28 1.11
CA LYS A 89 14.42 12.23 1.38
C LYS A 89 13.98 12.23 2.85
N THR A 90 12.71 12.49 3.11
CA THR A 90 12.12 12.58 4.43
C THR A 90 10.88 11.73 4.52
N LEU A 91 10.74 10.96 5.60
CA LEU A 91 9.55 10.14 5.80
C LEU A 91 8.33 11.04 6.02
N ALA A 92 7.38 10.97 5.09
CA ALA A 92 6.17 11.81 5.13
C ALA A 92 4.97 11.08 5.69
N CYS A 93 4.84 9.78 5.40
CA CYS A 93 3.69 9.01 5.85
C CYS A 93 4.09 7.54 5.97
N THR A 94 3.50 6.85 6.92
CA THR A 94 3.66 5.41 7.06
C THR A 94 2.30 4.79 7.33
N ALA A 95 2.09 3.55 6.88
CA ALA A 95 0.84 2.84 7.10
C ALA A 95 1.09 1.33 7.03
N ARG A 96 0.17 0.58 7.61
CA ARG A 96 0.21 -0.86 7.56
C ARG A 96 -1.05 -1.36 6.84
N PHE A 97 -0.84 -2.17 5.81
CA PHE A 97 -1.92 -2.73 5.00
C PHE A 97 -1.97 -4.24 5.23
N THR A 98 -3.18 -4.75 5.40
CA THR A 98 -3.41 -6.19 5.49
C THR A 98 -4.16 -6.62 4.23
N PHE A 99 -3.56 -7.56 3.51
CA PHE A 99 -4.15 -8.15 2.32
C PHE A 99 -4.56 -9.59 2.62
N VAL A 100 -5.53 -10.08 1.86
CA VAL A 100 -5.96 -11.47 1.92
C VAL A 100 -5.84 -12.06 0.52
N SER A 101 -5.13 -13.18 0.41
CA SER A 101 -5.03 -13.89 -0.87
C SER A 101 -6.35 -14.58 -1.17
N VAL A 102 -6.79 -14.49 -2.43
CA VAL A 102 -8.07 -15.03 -2.87
C VAL A 102 -7.90 -15.76 -4.18
N LYS A 103 -8.82 -16.68 -4.44
CA LYS A 103 -8.91 -17.40 -5.70
C LYS A 103 -10.33 -17.31 -6.20
N LYS A 104 -10.50 -17.10 -7.50
CA LYS A 104 -11.78 -17.06 -8.14
C LYS A 104 -12.32 -18.48 -8.28
N ASP A 105 -13.54 -18.73 -7.82
CA ASP A 105 -14.16 -20.04 -7.95
C ASP A 105 -14.80 -20.19 -9.33
N GLN A 106 -15.42 -21.35 -9.57
CA GLN A 106 -16.03 -21.65 -10.86
C GLN A 106 -17.22 -20.74 -11.21
N PHE A 107 -17.77 -20.06 -10.21
CA PHE A 107 -18.89 -19.13 -10.38
C PHE A 107 -18.43 -17.66 -10.44
N GLY A 108 -17.14 -17.42 -10.42
CA GLY A 108 -16.58 -16.08 -10.49
C GLY A 108 -16.48 -15.35 -9.15
N ALA A 109 -16.81 -15.98 -8.04
CA ALA A 109 -16.67 -15.38 -6.72
C ALA A 109 -15.27 -15.62 -6.16
N TYR A 110 -14.75 -14.60 -5.45
CA TYR A 110 -13.43 -14.72 -4.80
C TYR A 110 -13.59 -15.35 -3.43
N LYS A 111 -12.73 -16.30 -3.13
CA LYS A 111 -12.67 -16.95 -1.83
C LYS A 111 -11.24 -16.94 -1.31
N LYS A 112 -11.09 -16.87 0.02
CA LYS A 112 -9.77 -16.94 0.64
C LYS A 112 -9.06 -18.20 0.25
N ILE A 113 -7.77 -18.11 0.02
CA ILE A 113 -6.94 -19.27 -0.25
C ILE A 113 -5.63 -19.13 0.51
N ASN A 114 -5.12 -20.26 1.01
CA ASN A 114 -3.80 -20.30 1.63
C ASN A 114 -2.76 -20.08 0.54
N HIS A 115 -1.94 -19.05 0.69
CA HIS A 115 -0.93 -18.71 -0.32
C HIS A 115 0.33 -19.57 -0.20
N ASN A 116 0.51 -20.27 0.92
CA ASN A 116 1.67 -21.13 1.16
C ASN A 116 3.02 -20.43 0.99
N GLN A 117 3.03 -19.10 1.21
CA GLN A 117 4.24 -18.30 1.10
C GLN A 117 4.62 -17.75 2.48
N THR A 118 5.91 -17.62 2.73
CA THR A 118 6.42 -16.98 3.93
C THR A 118 7.50 -15.98 3.56
N ILE A 119 7.68 -15.01 4.42
CA ILE A 119 8.75 -14.04 4.23
C ILE A 119 10.12 -14.63 4.60
#